data_85d7a4ca50c1290e508ae914aaa72ca3
#
_entry.id   85d7a4ca50c1290e508ae914aaa72ca3
#
_cell.length_a   1.000
_cell.length_b   1.000
_cell.length_c   1.000
_cell.angle_alpha   90.00
_cell.angle_beta   90.00
_cell.angle_gamma   90.00
#
_symmetry.space_group_name_H-M   'P 1'
#
loop_
_entity.id
_entity.type
_entity.pdbx_description
1 polymer ?
#
loop_
_entity_poly.entity_id
_entity_poly.type
_entity_poly.pdbx_seq_one_letter_code
_entity_poly.pdbx_strand_id
1 'polypeptide(L)'
;MKSKGLALLLISGLTMLIAPAVSFADSPTPTPSATISNDYQLLLQQYRSAIKAREQARFEINRTFMLAVEAANRDARAAMKLAKNAATKNDVISKQKLAITAASDARDAAMAALGPIPIPPVKPSKMAEPSNKGKGAQPSPSSTR
;
A
#
# COMPACT_ATOMS: atom_id res chain seq x y z
N MET A 1 -19.95 -40.22 -14.36
CA MET A 1 -19.48 -39.26 -13.35
C MET A 1 -17.97 -39.27 -13.36
N LYS A 2 -17.32 -38.29 -13.96
CA LYS A 2 -15.84 -38.16 -14.03
C LYS A 2 -15.45 -36.86 -13.33
N SER A 3 -14.88 -36.96 -12.13
CA SER A 3 -14.30 -35.88 -11.37
C SER A 3 -12.96 -35.47 -12.01
N LYS A 4 -12.86 -34.24 -12.51
CA LYS A 4 -11.61 -33.66 -12.99
C LYS A 4 -10.96 -32.95 -11.81
N GLY A 5 -9.88 -33.53 -11.28
CA GLY A 5 -9.07 -32.95 -10.24
C GLY A 5 -8.35 -31.70 -10.72
N LEU A 6 -8.46 -30.64 -9.93
CA LEU A 6 -7.76 -29.38 -10.11
C LEU A 6 -6.36 -29.54 -9.51
N ALA A 7 -5.32 -29.60 -10.34
CA ALA A 7 -3.92 -29.65 -9.91
C ALA A 7 -3.48 -28.24 -9.55
N LEU A 8 -3.19 -28.04 -8.27
CA LEU A 8 -2.60 -26.82 -7.71
C LEU A 8 -1.09 -26.87 -7.93
N LEU A 9 -0.55 -26.08 -8.86
CA LEU A 9 0.88 -25.93 -9.11
C LEU A 9 1.43 -24.85 -8.19
N LEU A 10 2.07 -25.27 -7.09
CA LEU A 10 2.90 -24.44 -6.23
C LEU A 10 4.28 -24.25 -6.87
N ILE A 11 4.53 -23.10 -7.47
CA ILE A 11 5.86 -22.69 -7.94
C ILE A 11 6.57 -21.98 -6.79
N SER A 12 7.45 -22.74 -6.10
CA SER A 12 8.36 -22.23 -5.07
C SER A 12 9.63 -21.73 -5.77
N GLY A 13 9.71 -20.42 -6.01
CA GLY A 13 10.91 -19.76 -6.57
C GLY A 13 11.87 -19.34 -5.45
N LEU A 14 12.87 -20.17 -5.19
CA LEU A 14 14.00 -19.85 -4.30
C LEU A 14 15.01 -19.01 -5.08
N THR A 15 15.00 -17.69 -4.93
CA THR A 15 16.03 -16.78 -5.46
C THR A 15 17.19 -16.65 -4.48
N MET A 16 18.32 -17.25 -4.83
CA MET A 16 19.60 -17.12 -4.16
C MET A 16 20.17 -15.72 -4.41
N LEU A 17 20.25 -14.89 -3.36
CA LEU A 17 20.96 -13.60 -3.39
C LEU A 17 22.45 -13.84 -3.29
N ILE A 18 23.20 -13.63 -4.39
CA ILE A 18 24.66 -13.52 -4.39
C ILE A 18 25.00 -12.07 -4.11
N ALA A 19 25.57 -11.78 -2.94
CA ALA A 19 26.06 -10.46 -2.59
C ALA A 19 27.49 -10.24 -3.16
N PRO A 20 27.74 -9.20 -3.96
CA PRO A 20 29.10 -8.81 -4.30
C PRO A 20 29.77 -8.12 -3.11
N ALA A 21 30.98 -8.57 -2.77
CA ALA A 21 31.83 -7.89 -1.80
C ALA A 21 32.28 -6.55 -2.38
N VAL A 22 31.82 -5.45 -1.78
CA VAL A 22 32.23 -4.08 -2.17
C VAL A 22 33.42 -3.70 -1.31
N SER A 23 34.57 -3.46 -1.94
CA SER A 23 35.77 -2.92 -1.32
C SER A 23 35.50 -1.50 -0.82
N PHE A 24 35.73 -1.26 0.48
CA PHE A 24 35.64 0.07 1.11
C PHE A 24 36.88 0.89 0.69
N ALA A 25 36.70 1.78 -0.29
CA ALA A 25 37.59 2.90 -0.50
C ALA A 25 37.17 4.02 0.49
N ASP A 26 38.15 4.70 1.09
CA ASP A 26 37.99 5.81 2.02
C ASP A 26 36.92 6.82 1.54
N SER A 27 35.72 6.70 2.08
CA SER A 27 34.67 7.70 1.88
C SER A 27 34.83 8.79 2.95
N PRO A 28 34.76 10.08 2.60
CA PRO A 28 34.78 11.16 3.58
C PRO A 28 33.65 10.94 4.59
N THR A 29 33.97 11.00 5.88
CA THR A 29 33.03 10.82 6.98
C THR A 29 31.80 11.72 6.76
N PRO A 30 30.60 11.17 6.54
CA PRO A 30 29.43 11.99 6.25
C PRO A 30 29.11 12.88 7.46
N THR A 31 28.98 14.17 7.21
CA THR A 31 28.53 15.13 8.23
C THR A 31 27.16 14.65 8.77
N PRO A 32 26.95 14.53 10.10
CA PRO A 32 25.75 13.92 10.68
C PRO A 32 24.43 14.54 10.19
N SER A 33 24.46 15.81 9.79
CA SER A 33 23.29 16.50 9.22
C SER A 33 22.87 15.97 7.85
N ALA A 34 23.81 15.54 7.02
CA ALA A 34 23.53 14.98 5.69
C ALA A 34 22.93 13.58 5.79
N THR A 35 23.38 12.77 6.75
CA THR A 35 22.88 11.41 6.98
C THR A 35 21.39 11.43 7.39
N ILE A 36 21.01 12.29 8.32
CA ILE A 36 19.61 12.46 8.81
C ILE A 36 18.68 12.88 7.66
N SER A 37 19.15 13.75 6.76
CA SER A 37 18.37 14.18 5.60
C SER A 37 18.15 13.04 4.60
N ASN A 38 19.16 12.21 4.35
CA ASN A 38 19.07 11.06 3.44
C ASN A 38 18.15 9.98 4.00
N ASP A 39 18.22 9.67 5.28
CA ASP A 39 17.36 8.70 5.95
C ASP A 39 15.88 9.12 5.87
N TYR A 40 15.59 10.39 6.11
CA TYR A 40 14.23 10.92 5.99
C TYR A 40 13.71 10.84 4.55
N GLN A 41 14.53 11.12 3.55
CA GLN A 41 14.17 11.01 2.14
C GLN A 41 13.86 9.54 1.78
N LEU A 42 14.65 8.60 2.27
CA LEU A 42 14.40 7.17 2.09
C LEU A 42 13.07 6.74 2.71
N LEU A 43 12.78 7.15 3.94
CA LEU A 43 11.52 6.87 4.61
C LEU A 43 10.32 7.48 3.87
N LEU A 44 10.46 8.69 3.34
CA LEU A 44 9.44 9.31 2.50
C LEU A 44 9.18 8.52 1.21
N GLN A 45 10.23 8.03 0.58
CA GLN A 45 10.11 7.20 -0.61
C GLN A 45 9.41 5.87 -0.32
N GLN A 46 9.78 5.22 0.77
CA GLN A 46 9.13 3.98 1.24
C GLN A 46 7.65 4.23 1.55
N TYR A 47 7.33 5.31 2.26
CA TYR A 47 5.94 5.69 2.54
C TYR A 47 5.13 5.90 1.26
N ARG A 48 5.66 6.66 0.29
CA ARG A 48 4.99 6.91 -1.00
C ARG A 48 4.77 5.61 -1.78
N SER A 49 5.74 4.71 -1.79
CA SER A 49 5.60 3.41 -2.47
C SER A 49 4.56 2.54 -1.78
N ALA A 50 4.50 2.52 -0.45
CA ALA A 50 3.51 1.78 0.31
C ALA A 50 2.08 2.31 0.08
N ILE A 51 1.89 3.63 0.05
CA ILE A 51 0.60 4.25 -0.30
C ILE A 51 0.19 3.87 -1.72
N LYS A 52 1.09 3.99 -2.69
CA LYS A 52 0.81 3.64 -4.09
C LYS A 52 0.43 2.16 -4.24
N ALA A 53 1.16 1.25 -3.60
CA ALA A 53 0.86 -0.18 -3.62
C ALA A 53 -0.52 -0.47 -3.00
N ARG A 54 -0.86 0.19 -1.89
CA ARG A 54 -2.16 0.06 -1.25
C ARG A 54 -3.30 0.54 -2.15
N GLU A 55 -3.15 1.68 -2.82
CA GLU A 55 -4.18 2.18 -3.74
C GLU A 55 -4.35 1.26 -4.95
N GLN A 56 -3.28 0.71 -5.49
CA GLN A 56 -3.34 -0.29 -6.55
C GLN A 56 -4.08 -1.55 -6.09
N ALA A 57 -3.77 -2.06 -4.90
CA ALA A 57 -4.45 -3.22 -4.35
C ALA A 57 -5.96 -2.94 -4.13
N ARG A 58 -6.33 -1.78 -3.61
CA ARG A 58 -7.74 -1.36 -3.49
C ARG A 58 -8.46 -1.32 -4.84
N PHE A 59 -7.79 -0.79 -5.85
CA PHE A 59 -8.35 -0.76 -7.20
C PHE A 59 -8.60 -2.17 -7.74
N GLU A 60 -7.65 -3.09 -7.60
CA GLU A 60 -7.82 -4.48 -8.05
C GLU A 60 -8.91 -5.23 -7.27
N ILE A 61 -9.01 -5.01 -5.96
CA ILE A 61 -10.09 -5.59 -5.15
C ILE A 61 -11.47 -5.11 -5.66
N ASN A 62 -11.64 -3.82 -5.88
CA ASN A 62 -12.89 -3.27 -6.38
C ASN A 62 -13.20 -3.75 -7.81
N ARG A 63 -12.18 -3.84 -8.66
CA ARG A 63 -12.32 -4.39 -10.02
C ARG A 63 -12.80 -5.84 -9.99
N THR A 64 -12.19 -6.67 -9.16
CA THR A 64 -12.59 -8.08 -8.99
C THR A 64 -14.03 -8.21 -8.52
N PHE A 65 -14.43 -7.39 -7.54
CA PHE A 65 -15.80 -7.31 -7.06
C PHE A 65 -16.77 -6.95 -8.19
N MET A 66 -16.49 -5.89 -8.96
CA MET A 66 -17.34 -5.47 -10.06
C MET A 66 -17.50 -6.56 -11.13
N LEU A 67 -16.42 -7.25 -11.48
CA LEU A 67 -16.47 -8.37 -12.42
C LEU A 67 -17.30 -9.55 -11.90
N ALA A 68 -17.20 -9.85 -10.59
CA ALA A 68 -18.01 -10.91 -9.98
C ALA A 68 -19.50 -10.56 -9.97
N VAL A 69 -19.86 -9.33 -9.65
CA VAL A 69 -21.25 -8.84 -9.69
C VAL A 69 -21.78 -8.87 -11.13
N GLU A 70 -20.98 -8.43 -12.09
CA GLU A 70 -21.37 -8.46 -13.51
C GLU A 70 -21.59 -9.91 -14.01
N ALA A 71 -20.72 -10.83 -13.63
CA ALA A 71 -20.88 -12.25 -13.94
C ALA A 71 -22.19 -12.81 -13.33
N ALA A 72 -22.44 -12.56 -12.04
CA ALA A 72 -23.67 -13.00 -11.37
C ALA A 72 -24.93 -12.44 -12.06
N ASN A 73 -24.91 -11.19 -12.47
CA ASN A 73 -26.01 -10.55 -13.20
C ASN A 73 -26.20 -11.12 -14.59
N ARG A 74 -25.12 -11.42 -15.32
CA ARG A 74 -25.16 -12.02 -16.65
C ARG A 74 -25.73 -13.44 -16.58
N ASP A 75 -25.26 -14.25 -15.63
CA ASP A 75 -25.71 -15.61 -15.43
C ASP A 75 -27.20 -15.67 -15.02
N ALA A 76 -27.60 -14.76 -14.11
CA ALA A 76 -29.00 -14.62 -13.72
C ALA A 76 -29.90 -14.24 -14.91
N ARG A 77 -29.48 -13.32 -15.78
CA ARG A 77 -30.22 -12.93 -16.97
C ARG A 77 -30.34 -14.12 -17.94
N ALA A 78 -29.28 -14.90 -18.13
CA ALA A 78 -29.30 -16.08 -18.97
C ALA A 78 -30.25 -17.17 -18.42
N ALA A 79 -30.14 -17.45 -17.11
CA ALA A 79 -31.00 -18.43 -16.44
C ALA A 79 -32.47 -17.97 -16.40
N MET A 80 -32.75 -16.68 -16.26
CA MET A 80 -34.11 -16.12 -16.27
C MET A 80 -34.81 -16.34 -17.60
N LYS A 81 -34.10 -16.31 -18.74
CA LYS A 81 -34.67 -16.59 -20.06
C LYS A 81 -35.13 -18.07 -20.21
N LEU A 82 -34.51 -18.96 -19.42
CA LEU A 82 -34.82 -20.40 -19.43
C LEU A 82 -35.87 -20.79 -18.37
N ALA A 83 -36.11 -19.93 -17.40
CA ALA A 83 -37.03 -20.17 -16.29
C ALA A 83 -38.49 -20.10 -16.74
N LYS A 84 -39.19 -21.25 -16.73
CA LYS A 84 -40.56 -21.39 -17.24
C LYS A 84 -41.64 -21.10 -16.20
N ASN A 85 -41.33 -21.19 -14.91
CA ASN A 85 -42.29 -21.02 -13.82
C ASN A 85 -41.77 -20.10 -12.70
N ALA A 86 -42.66 -19.71 -11.78
CA ALA A 86 -42.34 -18.81 -10.69
C ALA A 86 -41.26 -19.38 -9.74
N ALA A 87 -41.32 -20.68 -9.45
CA ALA A 87 -40.36 -21.35 -8.58
C ALA A 87 -38.93 -21.24 -9.12
N THR A 88 -38.73 -21.60 -10.40
CA THR A 88 -37.41 -21.49 -11.06
C THR A 88 -36.91 -20.05 -11.17
N LYS A 89 -37.81 -19.08 -11.38
CA LYS A 89 -37.42 -17.64 -11.33
C LYS A 89 -36.95 -17.22 -9.97
N ASN A 90 -37.63 -17.63 -8.89
CA ASN A 90 -37.24 -17.34 -7.52
C ASN A 90 -35.88 -17.97 -7.17
N ASP A 91 -35.61 -19.19 -7.65
CA ASP A 91 -34.32 -19.85 -7.47
C ASP A 91 -33.18 -19.08 -8.17
N VAL A 92 -33.42 -18.56 -9.36
CA VAL A 92 -32.43 -17.69 -10.06
C VAL A 92 -32.14 -16.44 -9.28
N ILE A 93 -33.18 -15.76 -8.79
CA ILE A 93 -33.01 -14.54 -7.97
C ILE A 93 -32.23 -14.85 -6.67
N SER A 94 -32.55 -15.96 -6.01
CA SER A 94 -31.86 -16.38 -4.78
C SER A 94 -30.38 -16.68 -5.04
N LYS A 95 -30.06 -17.39 -6.11
CA LYS A 95 -28.67 -17.67 -6.54
C LYS A 95 -27.90 -16.41 -6.88
N GLN A 96 -28.53 -15.47 -7.59
CA GLN A 96 -27.92 -14.17 -7.89
C GLN A 96 -27.60 -13.39 -6.61
N LYS A 97 -28.54 -13.30 -5.66
CA LYS A 97 -28.32 -12.63 -4.38
C LYS A 97 -27.17 -13.26 -3.61
N LEU A 98 -27.13 -14.59 -3.51
CA LEU A 98 -26.05 -15.33 -2.84
C LEU A 98 -24.68 -15.05 -3.49
N ALA A 99 -24.61 -15.04 -4.82
CA ALA A 99 -23.38 -14.74 -5.54
C ALA A 99 -22.89 -13.31 -5.30
N ILE A 100 -23.79 -12.33 -5.27
CA ILE A 100 -23.47 -10.93 -4.98
C ILE A 100 -23.02 -10.77 -3.53
N THR A 101 -23.70 -11.42 -2.57
CA THR A 101 -23.31 -11.40 -1.15
C THR A 101 -21.91 -12.00 -0.99
N ALA A 102 -21.64 -13.16 -1.57
CA ALA A 102 -20.32 -13.79 -1.51
C ALA A 102 -19.22 -12.89 -2.12
N ALA A 103 -19.51 -12.20 -3.22
CA ALA A 103 -18.58 -11.24 -3.82
C ALA A 103 -18.32 -10.03 -2.89
N SER A 104 -19.35 -9.54 -2.19
CA SER A 104 -19.23 -8.46 -1.20
C SER A 104 -18.37 -8.89 -0.01
N ASP A 105 -18.64 -10.06 0.55
CA ASP A 105 -17.88 -10.61 1.67
C ASP A 105 -16.40 -10.82 1.30
N ALA A 106 -16.14 -11.34 0.10
CA ALA A 106 -14.78 -11.50 -0.42
C ALA A 106 -14.05 -10.16 -0.58
N ARG A 107 -14.75 -9.12 -1.09
CA ARG A 107 -14.21 -7.76 -1.19
C ARG A 107 -13.87 -7.22 0.20
N ASP A 108 -14.77 -7.33 1.14
CA ASP A 108 -14.60 -6.77 2.48
C ASP A 108 -13.47 -7.49 3.24
N ALA A 109 -13.36 -8.81 3.10
CA ALA A 109 -12.24 -9.58 3.62
C ALA A 109 -10.90 -9.16 2.99
N ALA A 110 -10.86 -8.96 1.66
CA ALA A 110 -9.66 -8.50 0.96
C ALA A 110 -9.28 -7.07 1.35
N MET A 111 -10.26 -6.18 1.57
CA MET A 111 -10.01 -4.81 2.06
C MET A 111 -9.46 -4.83 3.49
N ALA A 112 -9.98 -5.68 4.36
CA ALA A 112 -9.45 -5.86 5.72
C ALA A 112 -8.01 -6.40 5.72
N ALA A 113 -7.68 -7.30 4.79
CA ALA A 113 -6.33 -7.87 4.64
C ALA A 113 -5.26 -6.82 4.23
N LEU A 114 -5.65 -5.67 3.68
CA LEU A 114 -4.72 -4.57 3.39
C LEU A 114 -4.10 -3.95 4.66
N GLY A 115 -4.66 -4.23 5.83
CA GLY A 115 -4.20 -3.71 7.09
C GLY A 115 -4.36 -2.19 7.25
N PRO A 116 -3.68 -1.58 8.23
CA PRO A 116 -3.78 -0.16 8.52
C PRO A 116 -3.18 0.71 7.40
N ILE A 117 -3.61 1.96 7.35
CA ILE A 117 -3.03 2.94 6.42
C ILE A 117 -1.61 3.28 6.88
N PRO A 118 -0.61 3.29 5.98
CA PRO A 118 0.74 3.71 6.32
C PRO A 118 0.77 5.10 6.94
N ILE A 119 1.57 5.27 8.00
CA ILE A 119 1.72 6.54 8.69
C ILE A 119 2.87 7.31 8.03
N PRO A 120 2.72 8.62 7.74
CA PRO A 120 3.79 9.42 7.15
C PRO A 120 4.97 9.55 8.13
N PRO A 121 6.22 9.52 7.64
CA PRO A 121 7.39 9.70 8.47
C PRO A 121 7.43 11.09 9.08
N VAL A 122 7.85 11.18 10.35
CA VAL A 122 8.00 12.44 11.06
C VAL A 122 9.20 13.19 10.49
N LYS A 123 8.98 14.45 10.10
CA LYS A 123 10.06 15.32 9.61
C LYS A 123 11.07 15.57 10.74
N PRO A 124 12.38 15.39 10.49
CA PRO A 124 13.40 15.75 11.46
C PRO A 124 13.26 17.23 11.85
N SER A 125 13.21 17.52 13.16
CA SER A 125 13.28 18.88 13.63
C SER A 125 14.64 19.45 13.23
N LYS A 126 14.68 20.64 12.63
CA LYS A 126 15.94 21.37 12.51
C LYS A 126 16.48 21.52 13.93
N MET A 127 17.64 20.92 14.21
CA MET A 127 18.37 21.24 15.42
C MET A 127 18.45 22.76 15.47
N ALA A 128 17.96 23.38 16.56
CA ALA A 128 18.06 24.80 16.75
C ALA A 128 19.55 25.17 16.57
N GLU A 129 19.85 25.98 15.55
CA GLU A 129 21.19 26.53 15.41
C GLU A 129 21.56 27.13 16.77
N PRO A 130 22.75 26.80 17.32
CA PRO A 130 23.19 27.44 18.53
C PRO A 130 23.16 28.95 18.29
N SER A 131 22.24 29.63 18.98
CA SER A 131 22.06 31.06 18.89
C SER A 131 23.39 31.69 19.29
N ASN A 132 24.20 32.07 18.31
CA ASN A 132 25.44 32.81 18.51
C ASN A 132 25.10 34.27 18.90
N LYS A 133 24.46 34.43 20.07
CA LYS A 133 24.23 35.68 20.73
C LYS A 133 25.49 36.01 21.58
N GLY A 134 26.61 36.25 20.89
CA GLY A 134 27.85 36.65 21.47
C GLY A 134 28.55 37.70 20.60
N LYS A 135 27.83 38.77 20.23
CA LYS A 135 28.53 39.96 19.70
C LYS A 135 28.52 41.03 20.74
N GLY A 136 29.71 41.16 21.37
CA GLY A 136 30.05 42.03 22.42
C GLY A 136 29.55 43.47 22.22
N ALA A 137 28.98 44.00 23.26
CA ALA A 137 28.83 45.44 23.46
C ALA A 137 30.23 46.07 23.53
N GLN A 138 30.58 46.78 22.47
CA GLN A 138 31.78 47.65 22.49
C GLN A 138 31.46 48.88 23.35
N PRO A 139 32.20 49.17 24.42
CA PRO A 139 31.97 50.39 25.19
C PRO A 139 32.40 51.60 24.37
N SER A 140 31.50 52.55 24.18
CA SER A 140 31.79 53.85 23.61
C SER A 140 32.72 54.63 24.51
N PRO A 141 33.79 55.27 23.98
CA PRO A 141 34.60 56.15 24.78
C PRO A 141 33.88 57.45 25.18
N SER A 142 33.77 57.72 26.47
CA SER A 142 33.31 58.98 27.01
C SER A 142 34.24 60.12 26.59
N SER A 143 33.73 61.08 25.80
CA SER A 143 34.38 62.30 25.52
C SER A 143 34.05 63.30 26.65
N THR A 144 35.05 63.57 27.50
CA THR A 144 35.04 64.65 28.50
C THR A 144 35.35 65.95 27.80
N ARG A 145 34.43 66.91 27.88
CA ARG A 145 34.76 68.33 28.00
C ARG A 145 33.57 69.09 28.53
#